data_db3ee2af2aaaff2a12cf7568f6a1ba67
#
_entry.id   db3ee2af2aaaff2a12cf7568f6a1ba67
#
_cell.length_a   1.000
_cell.length_b   1.000
_cell.length_c   1.000
_cell.angle_alpha   90.00
_cell.angle_beta   90.00
_cell.angle_gamma   90.00
#
_symmetry.space_group_name_H-M   'P 1'
#
loop_
_entity.id
_entity.type
_entity.pdbx_description
1 polymer ?
#
loop_
_entity_poly.entity_id
_entity_poly.type
_entity_poly.pdbx_seq_one_letter_code
_entity_poly.pdbx_strand_id
1 'polypeptide(L)'
;METRVNYALVGAFVVTLSVAIVAGVLWISSGATARKDYDTYLAYSRESVSGLNRQAPVKYKGVEVGAVREIELDPGDPQQIRLVLAIEQGVPIKEDTVAVLSVQGLTGIAFLDLEGGSKESPLLAPPRPGEYPVIATRPSLFQRLDTQVTALVADL
;
A
#
# COMPACT_ATOMS: atom_id res chain seq x y z
N MET A 1 29.89 53.10 -29.01
CA MET A 1 29.41 51.80 -29.50
C MET A 1 28.03 51.56 -28.90
N GLU A 2 26.96 51.85 -29.65
CA GLU A 2 25.58 51.59 -29.21
C GLU A 2 25.27 50.12 -29.47
N THR A 3 25.19 49.37 -28.40
CA THR A 3 24.75 47.99 -28.45
C THR A 3 23.24 47.99 -28.72
N ARG A 4 22.83 47.85 -29.96
CA ARG A 4 21.40 47.69 -30.34
C ARG A 4 20.93 46.34 -29.79
N VAL A 5 20.38 46.36 -28.60
CA VAL A 5 19.72 45.20 -28.02
C VAL A 5 18.49 44.86 -28.86
N ASN A 6 18.49 43.73 -29.50
CA ASN A 6 17.36 43.29 -30.30
C ASN A 6 16.27 42.72 -29.36
N TYR A 7 15.36 43.59 -28.89
CA TYR A 7 14.28 43.24 -27.96
C TYR A 7 13.37 42.12 -28.48
N ALA A 8 13.24 41.96 -29.81
CA ALA A 8 12.51 40.87 -30.42
C ALA A 8 13.20 39.51 -30.15
N LEU A 9 14.51 39.48 -30.19
CA LEU A 9 15.30 38.26 -29.90
C LEU A 9 15.24 37.87 -28.43
N VAL A 10 15.27 38.88 -27.54
CA VAL A 10 15.10 38.65 -26.10
C VAL A 10 13.69 38.15 -25.79
N GLY A 11 12.66 38.75 -26.41
CA GLY A 11 11.27 38.29 -26.26
C GLY A 11 11.06 36.86 -26.76
N ALA A 12 11.61 36.52 -27.91
CA ALA A 12 11.54 35.17 -28.47
C ALA A 12 12.25 34.16 -27.56
N PHE A 13 13.40 34.51 -27.00
CA PHE A 13 14.13 33.65 -26.03
C PHE A 13 13.31 33.37 -24.77
N VAL A 14 12.70 34.41 -24.17
CA VAL A 14 11.88 34.27 -22.97
C VAL A 14 10.66 33.39 -23.23
N VAL A 15 9.96 33.58 -24.34
CA VAL A 15 8.81 32.77 -24.71
C VAL A 15 9.21 31.31 -24.93
N THR A 16 10.30 31.06 -25.67
CA THR A 16 10.78 29.69 -25.92
C THR A 16 11.18 29.01 -24.63
N LEU A 17 11.87 29.70 -23.71
CA LEU A 17 12.28 29.18 -22.42
C LEU A 17 11.06 28.85 -21.55
N SER A 18 10.06 29.74 -21.51
CA SER A 18 8.82 29.53 -20.79
C SER A 18 8.06 28.29 -21.27
N VAL A 19 7.94 28.14 -22.59
CA VAL A 19 7.31 26.97 -23.22
C VAL A 19 8.08 25.69 -22.90
N ALA A 20 9.42 25.72 -22.93
CA ALA A 20 10.25 24.58 -22.61
C ALA A 20 10.11 24.17 -21.14
N ILE A 21 10.03 25.13 -20.21
CA ILE A 21 9.80 24.84 -18.77
C ILE A 21 8.43 24.21 -18.57
N VAL A 22 7.37 24.78 -19.15
CA VAL A 22 6.01 24.24 -19.04
C VAL A 22 5.93 22.83 -19.63
N ALA A 23 6.51 22.62 -20.80
CA ALA A 23 6.57 21.28 -21.42
C ALA A 23 7.35 20.28 -20.56
N GLY A 24 8.47 20.69 -19.96
CA GLY A 24 9.25 19.88 -19.04
C GLY A 24 8.47 19.48 -17.79
N VAL A 25 7.77 20.45 -17.16
CA VAL A 25 6.91 20.19 -15.99
C VAL A 25 5.77 19.24 -16.35
N LEU A 26 5.11 19.45 -17.50
CA LEU A 26 4.04 18.56 -17.96
C LEU A 26 4.58 17.16 -18.26
N TRP A 27 5.78 17.04 -18.84
CA TRP A 27 6.39 15.74 -19.10
C TRP A 27 6.75 14.99 -17.83
N ILE A 28 7.32 15.65 -16.84
CA ILE A 28 7.60 15.05 -15.52
C ILE A 28 6.28 14.71 -14.80
N SER A 29 5.29 15.59 -14.87
CA SER A 29 3.96 15.38 -14.26
C SER A 29 3.14 14.29 -14.95
N SER A 30 3.33 14.06 -16.25
CA SER A 30 2.64 12.99 -16.98
C SER A 30 3.09 11.59 -16.60
N GLY A 31 4.09 11.51 -15.71
CA GLY A 31 4.55 10.28 -15.06
C GLY A 31 4.69 9.14 -16.07
N ALA A 32 5.86 8.98 -16.65
CA ALA A 32 6.25 7.74 -17.33
C ALA A 32 6.42 6.58 -16.31
N THR A 33 5.65 6.60 -15.23
CA THR A 33 5.52 5.47 -14.33
C THR A 33 4.76 4.43 -15.13
N ALA A 34 5.40 3.35 -15.51
CA ALA A 34 4.74 2.18 -16.04
C ALA A 34 3.47 1.98 -15.20
N ARG A 35 2.29 2.07 -15.82
CA ARG A 35 1.03 1.82 -15.13
C ARG A 35 1.10 0.38 -14.66
N LYS A 36 1.47 0.20 -13.41
CA LYS A 36 1.30 -1.07 -12.75
C LYS A 36 -0.19 -1.23 -12.53
N ASP A 37 -0.76 -2.25 -13.10
CA ASP A 37 -2.13 -2.61 -12.82
C ASP A 37 -2.19 -3.28 -11.44
N TYR A 38 -3.20 -2.93 -10.67
CA TYR A 38 -3.39 -3.42 -9.31
C TYR A 38 -4.73 -4.13 -9.19
N ASP A 39 -4.69 -5.28 -8.56
CA ASP A 39 -5.89 -5.98 -8.12
C ASP A 39 -6.25 -5.55 -6.70
N THR A 40 -7.55 -5.46 -6.44
CA THR A 40 -8.06 -5.05 -5.14
C THR A 40 -8.37 -6.29 -4.29
N TYR A 41 -7.84 -6.30 -3.06
CA TYR A 41 -8.11 -7.32 -2.05
C TYR A 41 -8.65 -6.66 -0.78
N LEU A 42 -9.42 -7.42 -0.01
CA LEU A 42 -9.88 -7.00 1.31
C LEU A 42 -9.15 -7.80 2.40
N ALA A 43 -8.97 -7.18 3.53
CA ALA A 43 -8.55 -7.86 4.75
C ALA A 43 -9.30 -7.28 5.94
N TYR A 44 -9.64 -8.11 6.92
CA TYR A 44 -10.39 -7.67 8.11
C TYR A 44 -9.53 -7.93 9.35
N SER A 45 -9.25 -6.88 10.12
CA SER A 45 -8.49 -6.95 11.36
C SER A 45 -9.38 -6.64 12.56
N ARG A 46 -9.25 -7.41 13.64
CA ARG A 46 -9.85 -7.12 14.94
C ARG A 46 -8.88 -6.46 15.90
N GLU A 47 -7.62 -6.42 15.56
CA GLU A 47 -6.61 -5.71 16.36
C GLU A 47 -6.49 -4.24 15.91
N SER A 48 -5.96 -3.42 16.83
CA SER A 48 -5.66 -2.03 16.52
C SER A 48 -4.64 -1.95 15.39
N VAL A 49 -4.95 -1.21 14.34
CA VAL A 49 -4.06 -0.91 13.22
C VAL A 49 -3.29 0.40 13.44
N SER A 50 -3.02 0.76 14.68
CA SER A 50 -2.25 1.96 15.02
C SER A 50 -0.90 1.95 14.33
N GLY A 51 -0.52 3.07 13.73
CA GLY A 51 0.70 3.20 12.93
C GLY A 51 0.56 2.77 11.47
N LEU A 52 -0.54 2.10 11.08
CA LEU A 52 -0.82 1.80 9.68
C LEU A 52 -1.49 3.02 9.03
N ASN A 53 -0.93 3.47 7.94
CA ASN A 53 -1.43 4.62 7.18
C ASN A 53 -1.94 4.20 5.80
N ARG A 54 -2.74 5.07 5.17
CA ARG A 54 -2.97 4.98 3.72
C ARG A 54 -1.62 5.05 3.01
N GLN A 55 -1.45 4.28 1.96
CA GLN A 55 -0.18 4.07 1.25
C GLN A 55 0.88 3.28 2.04
N ALA A 56 0.54 2.72 3.22
CA ALA A 56 1.45 1.83 3.90
C ALA A 56 1.77 0.63 2.99
N PRO A 57 3.04 0.20 2.92
CA PRO A 57 3.44 -0.87 2.00
C PRO A 57 2.82 -2.20 2.41
N VAL A 58 2.38 -2.96 1.41
CA VAL A 58 2.04 -4.37 1.53
C VAL A 58 3.22 -5.17 1.03
N LYS A 59 3.79 -6.00 1.88
CA LYS A 59 4.95 -6.83 1.55
C LYS A 59 4.55 -8.30 1.49
N TYR A 60 5.16 -9.04 0.59
CA TYR A 60 5.03 -10.48 0.50
C TYR A 60 6.40 -11.11 0.56
N LYS A 61 6.68 -11.85 1.64
CA LYS A 61 8.01 -12.40 1.93
C LYS A 61 9.11 -11.33 1.89
N GLY A 62 8.82 -10.13 2.40
CA GLY A 62 9.76 -9.00 2.45
C GLY A 62 9.85 -8.15 1.18
N VAL A 63 9.21 -8.55 0.08
CA VAL A 63 9.16 -7.78 -1.17
C VAL A 63 7.90 -6.93 -1.17
N GLU A 64 8.01 -5.65 -1.48
CA GLU A 64 6.87 -4.76 -1.61
C GLU A 64 6.09 -5.11 -2.88
N VAL A 65 4.83 -5.50 -2.71
CA VAL A 65 3.93 -5.95 -3.78
C VAL A 65 2.69 -5.08 -3.92
N GLY A 66 2.53 -4.07 -3.09
CA GLY A 66 1.38 -3.20 -3.14
C GLY A 66 1.32 -2.23 -1.97
N ALA A 67 0.16 -1.61 -1.79
CA ALA A 67 -0.08 -0.65 -0.72
C ALA A 67 -1.50 -0.75 -0.16
N VAL A 68 -1.67 -0.30 1.07
CA VAL A 68 -2.99 -0.12 1.69
C VAL A 68 -3.66 1.10 1.07
N ARG A 69 -4.81 0.90 0.43
CA ARG A 69 -5.56 1.98 -0.22
C ARG A 69 -6.48 2.70 0.76
N GLU A 70 -7.23 1.94 1.56
CA GLU A 70 -8.20 2.47 2.50
C GLU A 70 -8.18 1.69 3.82
N ILE A 71 -8.47 2.40 4.90
CA ILE A 71 -8.58 1.86 6.26
C ILE A 71 -9.87 2.41 6.83
N GLU A 72 -10.84 1.56 7.10
CA GLU A 72 -12.17 1.93 7.55
C GLU A 72 -12.69 0.95 8.61
N LEU A 73 -13.58 1.40 9.46
CA LEU A 73 -14.35 0.48 10.31
C LEU A 73 -15.34 -0.28 9.44
N ASP A 74 -15.49 -1.58 9.68
CA ASP A 74 -16.47 -2.36 8.93
C ASP A 74 -17.91 -1.91 9.29
N PRO A 75 -18.72 -1.54 8.29
CA PRO A 75 -20.10 -1.13 8.54
C PRO A 75 -20.97 -2.22 9.17
N GLY A 76 -20.62 -3.50 8.97
CA GLY A 76 -21.36 -4.64 9.50
C GLY A 76 -20.93 -5.04 10.92
N ASP A 77 -19.67 -4.80 11.29
CA ASP A 77 -19.11 -5.13 12.60
C ASP A 77 -18.13 -4.04 13.03
N PRO A 78 -18.57 -3.08 13.89
CA PRO A 78 -17.70 -1.98 14.35
C PRO A 78 -16.44 -2.41 15.11
N GLN A 79 -16.34 -3.69 15.50
CA GLN A 79 -15.14 -4.25 16.12
C GLN A 79 -14.11 -4.73 15.10
N GLN A 80 -14.45 -4.67 13.82
CA GLN A 80 -13.56 -5.03 12.73
C GLN A 80 -13.13 -3.80 11.94
N ILE A 81 -11.88 -3.81 11.51
CA ILE A 81 -11.32 -2.81 10.63
C ILE A 81 -11.20 -3.45 9.24
N ARG A 82 -11.82 -2.83 8.26
CA ARG A 82 -11.73 -3.21 6.86
C ARG A 82 -10.53 -2.50 6.22
N LEU A 83 -9.64 -3.28 5.67
CA LEU A 83 -8.48 -2.81 4.92
C LEU A 83 -8.71 -3.10 3.44
N VAL A 84 -8.59 -2.09 2.60
CA VAL A 84 -8.60 -2.23 1.14
C VAL A 84 -7.17 -2.18 0.65
N LEU A 85 -6.72 -3.24 0.01
CA LEU A 85 -5.35 -3.43 -0.45
C LEU A 85 -5.30 -3.35 -1.97
N ALA A 86 -4.32 -2.63 -2.51
CA ALA A 86 -3.98 -2.65 -3.92
C ALA A 86 -2.69 -3.46 -4.08
N ILE A 87 -2.78 -4.62 -4.70
CA ILE A 87 -1.64 -5.54 -4.91
C ILE A 87 -1.36 -5.60 -6.40
N GLU A 88 -0.08 -5.57 -6.80
CA GLU A 88 0.34 -5.64 -8.20
C GLU A 88 -0.19 -6.90 -8.87
N GLN A 89 -0.71 -6.76 -10.08
CA GLN A 89 -1.16 -7.89 -10.88
C GLN A 89 -0.02 -8.88 -11.11
N GLY A 90 -0.36 -10.17 -11.06
CA GLY A 90 0.61 -11.24 -11.24
C GLY A 90 1.26 -11.72 -9.94
N VAL A 91 1.04 -11.05 -8.81
CA VAL A 91 1.45 -11.57 -7.50
C VAL A 91 0.53 -12.73 -7.12
N PRO A 92 1.06 -13.94 -6.90
CA PRO A 92 0.25 -15.13 -6.66
C PRO A 92 -0.26 -15.16 -5.21
N ILE A 93 -1.33 -14.42 -4.93
CA ILE A 93 -2.02 -14.49 -3.64
C ILE A 93 -2.83 -15.79 -3.61
N LYS A 94 -2.63 -16.58 -2.57
CA LYS A 94 -3.21 -17.91 -2.43
C LYS A 94 -4.18 -17.95 -1.25
N GLU A 95 -5.00 -19.00 -1.18
CA GLU A 95 -5.99 -19.16 -0.09
C GLU A 95 -5.35 -19.29 1.30
N ASP A 96 -4.13 -19.85 1.37
CA ASP A 96 -3.35 -19.96 2.61
C ASP A 96 -2.50 -18.71 2.92
N THR A 97 -2.60 -17.67 2.09
CA THR A 97 -1.94 -16.39 2.36
C THR A 97 -2.66 -15.68 3.49
N VAL A 98 -1.91 -15.22 4.48
CA VAL A 98 -2.42 -14.47 5.63
C VAL A 98 -1.73 -13.12 5.72
N ALA A 99 -2.51 -12.11 6.06
CA ALA A 99 -2.01 -10.76 6.31
C ALA A 99 -1.73 -10.58 7.82
N VAL A 100 -0.55 -10.10 8.14
CA VAL A 100 -0.09 -9.84 9.51
C VAL A 100 0.32 -8.38 9.60
N LEU A 101 -0.18 -7.69 10.62
CA LEU A 101 0.28 -6.34 10.92
C LEU A 101 1.68 -6.42 11.55
N SER A 102 2.64 -5.78 10.90
CA SER A 102 4.04 -5.76 11.33
C SER A 102 4.52 -4.31 11.48
N VAL A 103 5.49 -4.09 12.37
CA VAL A 103 6.06 -2.77 12.64
C VAL A 103 7.51 -2.74 12.19
N GLN A 104 7.88 -1.72 11.46
CA GLN A 104 9.24 -1.54 10.97
C GLN A 104 10.08 -0.72 11.96
N GLY A 105 11.02 -1.40 12.62
CA GLY A 105 11.96 -0.77 13.54
C GLY A 105 11.31 -0.21 14.81
N LEU A 106 11.99 0.76 15.44
CA LEU A 106 11.53 1.42 16.67
C LEU A 106 10.63 2.65 16.40
N THR A 107 10.45 3.02 15.15
CA THR A 107 9.69 4.22 14.75
C THR A 107 8.17 4.03 14.83
N GLY A 108 7.69 2.81 14.99
CA GLY A 108 6.25 2.52 15.07
C GLY A 108 5.51 2.58 13.73
N ILE A 109 6.22 2.68 12.61
CA ILE A 109 5.61 2.65 11.28
C ILE A 109 5.16 1.22 11.00
N ALA A 110 3.86 1.04 10.86
CA ALA A 110 3.27 -0.26 10.56
C ALA A 110 3.16 -0.48 9.04
N PHE A 111 3.27 -1.74 8.66
CA PHE A 111 3.05 -2.22 7.31
C PHE A 111 2.32 -3.57 7.36
N LEU A 112 1.76 -3.98 6.24
CA LEU A 112 1.10 -5.27 6.14
C LEU A 112 2.06 -6.29 5.53
N ASP A 113 2.32 -7.39 6.24
CA ASP A 113 3.13 -8.49 5.74
C ASP A 113 2.24 -9.66 5.34
N LEU A 114 2.42 -10.17 4.13
CA LEU A 114 1.72 -11.34 3.62
C LEU A 114 2.62 -12.56 3.79
N GLU A 115 2.15 -13.50 4.58
CA GLU A 115 2.81 -14.77 4.86
C GLU A 115 2.06 -15.94 4.20
N GLY A 116 2.71 -17.08 4.07
CA GLY A 116 2.13 -18.28 3.48
C GLY A 116 2.38 -18.38 1.97
N GLY A 117 1.38 -18.82 1.22
CA GLY A 117 1.49 -19.03 -0.24
C GLY A 117 2.26 -20.29 -0.59
N SER A 118 1.81 -21.45 -0.08
CA SER A 118 2.38 -22.75 -0.42
C SER A 118 2.11 -23.10 -1.90
N LYS A 119 2.95 -23.97 -2.48
CA LYS A 119 2.80 -24.35 -3.89
C LYS A 119 1.49 -25.11 -4.14
N GLU A 120 1.04 -25.86 -3.16
CA GLU A 120 -0.14 -26.73 -3.22
C GLU A 120 -1.46 -25.96 -3.06
N SER A 121 -1.42 -24.77 -2.44
CA SER A 121 -2.61 -23.95 -2.26
C SER A 121 -3.06 -23.30 -3.57
N PRO A 122 -4.36 -23.28 -3.86
CA PRO A 122 -4.90 -22.60 -5.04
C PRO A 122 -4.80 -21.07 -4.90
N LEU A 123 -4.97 -20.39 -6.03
CA LEU A 123 -5.04 -18.91 -6.03
C LEU A 123 -6.32 -18.46 -5.30
N LEU A 124 -6.20 -17.40 -4.53
CA LEU A 124 -7.32 -16.79 -3.82
C LEU A 124 -8.31 -16.21 -4.84
N ALA A 125 -9.52 -16.74 -4.82
CA ALA A 125 -10.61 -16.29 -5.67
C ALA A 125 -11.61 -15.43 -4.89
N PRO A 126 -12.33 -14.51 -5.55
CA PRO A 126 -13.41 -13.77 -4.91
C PRO A 126 -14.53 -14.73 -4.47
N PRO A 127 -15.16 -14.49 -3.30
CA PRO A 127 -16.21 -15.36 -2.76
C PRO A 127 -17.45 -15.39 -3.64
N ARG A 128 -17.72 -14.31 -4.38
CA ARG A 128 -18.80 -14.17 -5.37
C ARG A 128 -18.37 -13.32 -6.56
N PRO A 129 -18.97 -13.51 -7.72
CA PRO A 129 -18.75 -12.63 -8.88
C PRO A 129 -19.07 -11.17 -8.51
N GLY A 130 -18.09 -10.27 -8.68
CA GLY A 130 -18.23 -8.85 -8.36
C GLY A 130 -17.81 -8.45 -6.94
N GLU A 131 -17.46 -9.39 -6.07
CA GLU A 131 -16.84 -9.12 -4.77
C GLU A 131 -15.31 -9.18 -4.86
N TYR A 132 -14.63 -8.52 -3.93
CA TYR A 132 -13.17 -8.61 -3.86
C TYR A 132 -12.75 -9.83 -3.04
N PRO A 133 -11.65 -10.52 -3.41
CA PRO A 133 -11.11 -11.60 -2.62
C PRO A 133 -10.65 -11.10 -1.25
N VAL A 134 -10.89 -11.91 -0.22
CA VAL A 134 -10.59 -11.58 1.17
C VAL A 134 -9.38 -12.36 1.64
N ILE A 135 -8.33 -11.66 2.03
CA ILE A 135 -7.13 -12.25 2.64
C ILE A 135 -7.39 -12.42 4.13
N ALA A 136 -7.19 -13.63 4.64
CA ALA A 136 -7.29 -13.90 6.07
C ALA A 136 -6.23 -13.10 6.85
N THR A 137 -6.57 -12.64 8.06
CA THR A 137 -5.63 -11.95 8.93
C THR A 137 -5.22 -12.86 10.10
N ARG A 138 -4.01 -12.64 10.59
CA ARG A 138 -3.50 -13.30 11.79
C ARG A 138 -3.05 -12.24 12.79
N PRO A 139 -3.24 -12.47 14.11
CA PRO A 139 -2.78 -11.56 15.14
C PRO A 139 -1.27 -11.29 15.05
N SER A 140 -0.89 -10.02 15.28
CA SER A 140 0.50 -9.59 15.32
C SER A 140 1.29 -10.29 16.42
N LEU A 141 2.62 -10.28 16.32
CA LEU A 141 3.49 -10.85 17.36
C LEU A 141 3.29 -10.17 18.71
N PHE A 142 3.04 -8.86 18.72
CA PHE A 142 2.78 -8.10 19.94
C PHE A 142 1.53 -8.59 20.67
N GLN A 143 0.44 -8.81 19.95
CA GLN A 143 -0.80 -9.31 20.54
C GLN A 143 -0.63 -10.75 21.10
N ARG A 144 0.15 -11.58 20.42
CA ARG A 144 0.45 -12.94 20.91
C ARG A 144 1.27 -12.91 22.19
N LEU A 145 2.27 -12.04 22.29
CA LEU A 145 3.08 -11.87 23.49
C LEU A 145 2.24 -11.36 24.66
N ASP A 146 1.39 -10.36 24.43
CA ASP A 146 0.50 -9.80 25.46
C ASP A 146 -0.44 -10.87 26.03
N THR A 147 -1.04 -11.69 25.16
CA THR A 147 -1.91 -12.80 25.56
C THR A 147 -1.15 -13.86 26.36
N GLN A 148 0.09 -14.17 25.98
CA GLN A 148 0.91 -15.17 26.71
C GLN A 148 1.36 -14.66 28.07
N VAL A 149 1.77 -13.40 28.17
CA VAL A 149 2.15 -12.78 29.47
C VAL A 149 0.95 -12.72 30.39
N THR A 150 -0.21 -12.33 29.89
CA THR A 150 -1.44 -12.27 30.69
C THR A 150 -1.85 -13.66 31.20
N ALA A 151 -1.73 -14.71 30.40
CA ALA A 151 -2.00 -16.07 30.79
C ALA A 151 -1.04 -16.57 31.90
N LEU A 152 0.26 -16.24 31.78
CA LEU A 152 1.25 -16.60 32.80
C LEU A 152 1.02 -15.88 34.14
N VAL A 153 0.55 -14.65 34.12
CA VAL A 153 0.23 -13.89 35.35
C VAL A 153 -1.06 -14.37 35.99
N ALA A 154 -2.01 -14.89 35.22
CA ALA A 154 -3.27 -15.42 35.75
C ALA A 154 -3.12 -16.82 36.41
N ASP A 155 -2.01 -17.52 36.15
CA ASP A 155 -1.71 -18.86 36.69
C ASP A 155 -0.82 -18.81 37.95
N LEU A 156 -0.48 -17.59 38.45
CA LEU A 156 0.27 -17.37 39.71
C LEU A 156 -0.62 -16.91 40.83
#